data_60ba4764fe17aeda4c5bebf4939b6e04
#
_entry.id   60ba4764fe17aeda4c5bebf4939b6e04
#
_cell.length_a   1.000
_cell.length_b   1.000
_cell.length_c   1.000
_cell.angle_alpha   90.00
_cell.angle_beta   90.00
_cell.angle_gamma   90.00
#
_symmetry.space_group_name_H-M   'P 1'
#
loop_
_entity.id
_entity.type
_entity.pdbx_description
1 polymer ?
#
loop_
_entity_poly.entity_id
_entity_poly.type
_entity_poly.pdbx_seq_one_letter_code
_entity_poly.pdbx_strand_id
1 'polypeptide(L)'
;MFGRSQRPEADAIEVLIGARATFSGRLQCDASIRIDGAVDQGQIETPANVILTETANVQGDIVAKVVSIRGKFKGMIQADRVELLDGSQVGGVLNVNSFYMDENVLMRAAVNIRADTLVEAKVPSPPVNPVIPVQPPTQPPAQPPSAPPQPPASTPPSLPPE
;
A
#
# COMPACT_ATOMS: atom_id res chain seq x y z
N MET A 1 -13.73 27.98 39.97
CA MET A 1 -13.56 28.13 38.51
C MET A 1 -13.23 26.77 37.95
N PHE A 2 -14.23 26.11 37.40
CA PHE A 2 -14.06 24.76 36.84
C PHE A 2 -13.68 24.89 35.38
N GLY A 3 -12.41 24.64 35.06
CA GLY A 3 -11.95 24.54 33.70
C GLY A 3 -12.59 23.29 33.06
N ARG A 4 -13.55 23.52 32.16
CA ARG A 4 -14.00 22.46 31.24
C ARG A 4 -12.83 22.12 30.34
N SER A 5 -12.22 20.99 30.59
CA SER A 5 -11.39 20.33 29.59
C SER A 5 -12.31 20.01 28.39
N GLN A 6 -12.29 20.86 27.38
CA GLN A 6 -12.85 20.51 26.09
C GLN A 6 -12.00 19.36 25.58
N ARG A 7 -12.52 18.14 25.71
CA ARG A 7 -12.05 17.03 24.87
C ARG A 7 -12.35 17.48 23.46
N PRO A 8 -11.36 17.54 22.57
CA PRO A 8 -11.67 17.76 21.16
C PRO A 8 -12.61 16.63 20.74
N GLU A 9 -13.80 17.00 20.26
CA GLU A 9 -14.70 16.04 19.66
C GLU A 9 -13.96 15.43 18.46
N ALA A 10 -13.92 14.11 18.40
CA ALA A 10 -13.18 13.37 17.36
C ALA A 10 -13.69 13.65 15.92
N ASP A 11 -14.80 14.37 15.80
CA ASP A 11 -15.39 14.78 14.54
C ASP A 11 -15.10 16.24 14.15
N ALA A 12 -14.38 17.00 14.99
CA ALA A 12 -14.00 18.37 14.62
C ALA A 12 -12.90 18.32 13.52
N ILE A 13 -13.26 18.78 12.33
CA ILE A 13 -12.30 18.94 11.23
C ILE A 13 -11.49 20.19 11.51
N GLU A 14 -10.22 20.05 11.82
CA GLU A 14 -9.32 21.19 12.04
C GLU A 14 -8.46 21.51 10.81
N VAL A 15 -8.20 20.52 9.97
CA VAL A 15 -7.41 20.69 8.76
C VAL A 15 -8.25 20.38 7.53
N LEU A 16 -8.37 21.38 6.66
CA LEU A 16 -9.04 21.27 5.38
C LEU A 16 -8.06 21.59 4.25
N ILE A 17 -7.76 20.62 3.39
CA ILE A 17 -7.02 20.84 2.15
C ILE A 17 -8.03 20.98 1.02
N GLY A 18 -8.23 22.21 0.56
CA GLY A 18 -9.23 22.52 -0.47
C GLY A 18 -8.90 21.92 -1.84
N ALA A 19 -9.91 21.79 -2.70
CA ALA A 19 -9.81 21.11 -4.01
C ALA A 19 -8.79 21.68 -5.00
N ARG A 20 -8.34 22.92 -4.79
CA ARG A 20 -7.31 23.59 -5.60
C ARG A 20 -5.96 23.67 -4.89
N ALA A 21 -5.85 23.07 -3.71
CA ALA A 21 -4.61 23.06 -2.94
C ALA A 21 -3.83 21.77 -3.24
N THR A 22 -2.52 21.94 -3.38
CA THR A 22 -1.58 20.81 -3.41
C THR A 22 -0.72 20.89 -2.17
N PHE A 23 -0.68 19.81 -1.42
CA PHE A 23 0.15 19.68 -0.23
C PHE A 23 1.26 18.68 -0.51
N SER A 24 2.46 19.00 -0.07
CA SER A 24 3.59 18.07 -0.08
C SER A 24 4.39 18.21 1.21
N GLY A 25 4.84 17.09 1.75
CA GLY A 25 5.60 17.05 2.99
C GLY A 25 4.87 16.31 4.11
N ARG A 26 5.27 16.57 5.36
CA ARG A 26 4.70 15.90 6.53
C ARG A 26 3.66 16.76 7.22
N LEU A 27 2.48 16.20 7.41
CA LEU A 27 1.38 16.79 8.16
C LEU A 27 1.10 15.94 9.40
N GLN A 28 1.24 16.55 10.56
CA GLN A 28 0.89 15.94 11.83
C GLN A 28 -0.18 16.80 12.51
N CYS A 29 -1.28 16.17 12.88
CA CYS A 29 -2.43 16.85 13.49
C CYS A 29 -3.10 15.90 14.48
N ASP A 30 -3.62 16.43 15.58
CA ASP A 30 -4.33 15.63 16.60
C ASP A 30 -5.85 15.57 16.36
N ALA A 31 -6.33 16.17 15.29
CA ALA A 31 -7.76 16.24 14.94
C ALA A 31 -8.05 15.67 13.55
N SER A 32 -9.33 15.65 13.19
CA SER A 32 -9.76 15.12 11.90
C SER A 32 -9.31 15.99 10.73
N ILE A 33 -8.89 15.36 9.67
CA ILE A 33 -8.37 16.00 8.46
C ILE A 33 -9.31 15.69 7.30
N ARG A 34 -9.70 16.74 6.58
CA ARG A 34 -10.44 16.61 5.32
C ARG A 34 -9.58 17.04 4.13
N ILE A 35 -9.54 16.20 3.13
CA ILE A 35 -8.75 16.41 1.92
C ILE A 35 -9.68 16.40 0.72
N ASP A 36 -9.81 17.57 0.08
CA ASP A 36 -10.54 17.75 -1.18
C ASP A 36 -9.56 17.91 -2.37
N GLY A 37 -8.29 18.22 -2.09
CA GLY A 37 -7.25 18.54 -3.07
C GLY A 37 -6.25 17.43 -3.32
N ALA A 38 -5.07 17.83 -3.82
CA ALA A 38 -3.97 16.93 -4.09
C ALA A 38 -2.96 16.87 -2.94
N VAL A 39 -2.46 15.68 -2.65
CA VAL A 39 -1.31 15.47 -1.77
C VAL A 39 -0.26 14.70 -2.54
N ASP A 40 0.90 15.32 -2.76
CA ASP A 40 2.02 14.72 -3.46
C ASP A 40 3.13 14.35 -2.47
N GLN A 41 3.46 13.06 -2.41
CA GLN A 41 4.50 12.51 -1.53
C GLN A 41 4.35 12.98 -0.08
N GLY A 42 3.11 13.09 0.39
CA GLY A 42 2.79 13.53 1.73
C GLY A 42 2.80 12.38 2.74
N GLN A 43 3.27 12.67 3.95
CA GLN A 43 3.06 11.82 5.10
C GLN A 43 2.04 12.48 6.02
N ILE A 44 0.92 11.81 6.25
CA ILE A 44 -0.16 12.31 7.10
C ILE A 44 -0.27 11.42 8.33
N GLU A 45 -0.18 12.04 9.50
CA GLU A 45 -0.26 11.33 10.78
C GLU A 45 -1.29 12.02 11.67
N THR A 46 -2.32 11.26 12.07
CA THR A 46 -3.34 11.75 13.00
C THR A 46 -3.94 10.60 13.82
N PRO A 47 -4.19 10.78 15.12
CA PRO A 47 -4.94 9.82 15.93
C PRO A 47 -6.45 9.89 15.70
N ALA A 48 -6.92 10.77 14.84
CA ALA A 48 -8.33 10.99 14.53
C ALA A 48 -8.71 10.45 13.14
N ASN A 49 -9.69 11.08 12.49
CA ASN A 49 -10.24 10.63 11.23
C ASN A 49 -9.61 11.36 10.03
N VAL A 50 -9.38 10.66 8.94
CA VAL A 50 -8.98 11.25 7.65
C VAL A 50 -10.09 10.99 6.63
N ILE A 51 -10.59 12.05 6.02
CA ILE A 51 -11.67 11.99 5.03
C ILE A 51 -11.12 12.47 3.69
N LEU A 52 -11.07 11.58 2.72
CA LEU A 52 -10.73 11.89 1.33
C LEU A 52 -12.03 12.00 0.52
N THR A 53 -12.26 13.16 -0.09
CA THR A 53 -13.44 13.37 -0.95
C THR A 53 -13.20 12.87 -2.38
N GLU A 54 -14.23 12.90 -3.21
CA GLU A 54 -14.18 12.42 -4.59
C GLU A 54 -13.14 13.13 -5.47
N THR A 55 -12.84 14.38 -5.18
CA THR A 55 -11.84 15.19 -5.89
C THR A 55 -10.43 14.98 -5.37
N ALA A 56 -10.28 14.32 -4.21
CA ALA A 56 -9.00 14.10 -3.59
C ALA A 56 -8.12 13.15 -4.41
N ASN A 57 -6.86 13.54 -4.57
CA ASN A 57 -5.82 12.72 -5.17
C ASN A 57 -4.62 12.68 -4.23
N VAL A 58 -4.49 11.60 -3.49
CA VAL A 58 -3.47 11.50 -2.44
C VAL A 58 -2.42 10.47 -2.84
N GLN A 59 -1.16 10.88 -2.83
CA GLN A 59 -0.01 10.00 -3.00
C GLN A 59 0.89 10.14 -1.77
N GLY A 60 1.14 9.03 -1.08
CA GLY A 60 2.00 9.01 0.10
C GLY A 60 1.50 8.08 1.20
N ASP A 61 1.94 8.35 2.43
CA ASP A 61 1.66 7.49 3.58
C ASP A 61 0.65 8.15 4.51
N ILE A 62 -0.35 7.38 4.93
CA ILE A 62 -1.36 7.83 5.89
C ILE A 62 -1.33 6.93 7.12
N VAL A 63 -1.18 7.54 8.29
CA VAL A 63 -1.33 6.91 9.59
C VAL A 63 -2.48 7.58 10.33
N ALA A 64 -3.58 6.86 10.53
CA ALA A 64 -4.78 7.41 11.15
C ALA A 64 -5.56 6.33 11.92
N LYS A 65 -6.53 6.75 12.70
CA LYS A 65 -7.44 5.80 13.35
C LYS A 65 -8.52 5.31 12.38
N VAL A 66 -9.18 6.23 11.70
CA VAL A 66 -10.19 5.93 10.69
C VAL A 66 -9.87 6.67 9.40
N VAL A 67 -9.91 5.98 8.27
CA VAL A 67 -9.69 6.58 6.95
C VAL A 67 -10.90 6.29 6.08
N SER A 68 -11.61 7.34 5.64
CA SER A 68 -12.72 7.24 4.70
C SER A 68 -12.29 7.77 3.34
N ILE A 69 -12.37 6.95 2.30
CA ILE A 69 -11.85 7.26 0.97
C ILE A 69 -12.99 7.24 -0.05
N ARG A 70 -13.20 8.37 -0.74
CA ARG A 70 -14.07 8.49 -1.93
C ARG A 70 -13.31 8.80 -3.21
N GLY A 71 -12.09 9.30 -3.09
CA GLY A 71 -11.25 9.73 -4.20
C GLY A 71 -10.18 8.73 -4.59
N LYS A 72 -9.07 9.27 -5.10
CA LYS A 72 -7.92 8.48 -5.52
C LYS A 72 -6.85 8.46 -4.44
N PHE A 73 -6.40 7.29 -4.07
CA PHE A 73 -5.28 7.10 -3.14
C PHE A 73 -4.25 6.16 -3.72
N LYS A 74 -2.98 6.50 -3.54
CA LYS A 74 -1.85 5.65 -3.90
C LYS A 74 -0.74 5.75 -2.87
N GLY A 75 -0.40 4.64 -2.25
CA GLY A 75 0.67 4.59 -1.25
C GLY A 75 0.41 3.58 -0.14
N MET A 76 0.83 3.91 1.09
CA MET A 76 0.65 3.05 2.25
C MET A 76 -0.36 3.66 3.22
N ILE A 77 -1.29 2.85 3.69
CA ILE A 77 -2.23 3.23 4.75
C ILE A 77 -1.99 2.34 5.97
N GLN A 78 -1.84 2.97 7.12
CA GLN A 78 -1.89 2.31 8.41
C GLN A 78 -3.04 2.89 9.21
N ALA A 79 -4.08 2.10 9.42
CA ALA A 79 -5.26 2.56 10.14
C ALA A 79 -5.92 1.42 10.94
N ASP A 80 -6.68 1.78 11.97
CA ASP A 80 -7.52 0.81 12.66
C ASP A 80 -8.71 0.40 11.80
N ARG A 81 -9.30 1.39 11.10
CA ARG A 81 -10.42 1.17 10.20
C ARG A 81 -10.23 1.92 8.89
N VAL A 82 -10.49 1.24 7.78
CA VAL A 82 -10.55 1.86 6.46
C VAL A 82 -11.91 1.60 5.84
N GLU A 83 -12.53 2.67 5.36
CA GLU A 83 -13.80 2.65 4.66
C GLU A 83 -13.57 3.13 3.22
N LEU A 84 -13.76 2.25 2.26
CA LEU A 84 -13.74 2.58 0.84
C LEU A 84 -15.16 2.80 0.36
N LEU A 85 -15.47 4.03 0.03
CA LEU A 85 -16.78 4.44 -0.42
C LEU A 85 -16.87 4.41 -1.96
N ASP A 86 -18.09 4.49 -2.45
CA ASP A 86 -18.38 4.40 -3.88
C ASP A 86 -17.52 5.32 -4.75
N GLY A 87 -17.02 4.79 -5.88
CA GLY A 87 -16.16 5.49 -6.82
C GLY A 87 -14.69 5.64 -6.40
N SER A 88 -14.29 5.13 -5.24
CA SER A 88 -12.90 5.23 -4.80
C SER A 88 -11.94 4.37 -5.62
N GLN A 89 -10.72 4.90 -5.81
CA GLN A 89 -9.62 4.21 -6.45
C GLN A 89 -8.44 4.13 -5.49
N VAL A 90 -8.10 2.93 -5.07
CA VAL A 90 -7.03 2.72 -4.08
C VAL A 90 -5.96 1.80 -4.63
N GLY A 91 -4.70 2.25 -4.53
CA GLY A 91 -3.54 1.48 -4.93
C GLY A 91 -2.42 1.51 -3.88
N GLY A 92 -1.71 0.40 -3.72
CA GLY A 92 -0.57 0.29 -2.81
C GLY A 92 -0.74 -0.76 -1.72
N VAL A 93 -0.48 -0.42 -0.46
CA VAL A 93 -0.54 -1.34 0.68
C VAL A 93 -1.41 -0.77 1.79
N LEU A 94 -2.38 -1.55 2.24
CA LEU A 94 -3.25 -1.21 3.36
C LEU A 94 -2.98 -2.15 4.53
N ASN A 95 -2.56 -1.57 5.66
CA ASN A 95 -2.41 -2.27 6.93
C ASN A 95 -3.54 -1.83 7.85
N VAL A 96 -4.54 -2.67 8.04
CA VAL A 96 -5.77 -2.29 8.74
C VAL A 96 -6.22 -3.39 9.71
N ASN A 97 -6.95 -3.00 10.76
CA ASN A 97 -7.59 -3.95 11.66
C ASN A 97 -9.02 -4.26 11.19
N SER A 98 -9.70 -3.26 10.63
CA SER A 98 -11.06 -3.41 10.13
C SER A 98 -11.18 -2.74 8.75
N PHE A 99 -11.83 -3.43 7.84
CA PHE A 99 -11.96 -2.99 6.45
C PHE A 99 -13.42 -3.04 6.01
N TYR A 100 -13.90 -1.94 5.44
CA TYR A 100 -15.20 -1.83 4.81
C TYR A 100 -15.04 -1.35 3.36
N MET A 101 -15.73 -1.97 2.45
CA MET A 101 -15.70 -1.63 1.02
C MET A 101 -17.12 -1.56 0.50
N ASP A 102 -17.43 -0.46 -0.17
CA ASP A 102 -18.70 -0.22 -0.85
C ASP A 102 -18.67 -0.80 -2.28
N GLU A 103 -19.78 -0.69 -2.98
CA GLU A 103 -19.89 -1.06 -4.40
C GLU A 103 -19.06 -0.09 -5.27
N ASN A 104 -18.68 -0.50 -6.49
CA ASN A 104 -17.93 0.31 -7.47
C ASN A 104 -16.55 0.83 -7.01
N VAL A 105 -15.88 0.14 -6.12
CA VAL A 105 -14.52 0.45 -5.69
C VAL A 105 -13.50 -0.21 -6.60
N LEU A 106 -12.57 0.57 -7.15
CA LEU A 106 -11.42 0.06 -7.90
C LEU A 106 -10.23 -0.09 -6.96
N MET A 107 -9.99 -1.29 -6.47
CA MET A 107 -8.86 -1.59 -5.61
C MET A 107 -7.76 -2.33 -6.37
N ARG A 108 -6.55 -1.74 -6.33
CA ARG A 108 -5.30 -2.35 -6.80
C ARG A 108 -4.25 -2.34 -5.68
N ALA A 109 -4.66 -2.76 -4.50
CA ALA A 109 -3.84 -2.69 -3.30
C ALA A 109 -3.73 -4.07 -2.64
N ALA A 110 -2.62 -4.30 -1.96
CA ALA A 110 -2.46 -5.41 -1.05
C ALA A 110 -3.06 -5.02 0.30
N VAL A 111 -4.03 -5.78 0.78
CA VAL A 111 -4.66 -5.55 2.10
C VAL A 111 -4.08 -6.54 3.08
N ASN A 112 -3.42 -6.02 4.10
CA ASN A 112 -2.94 -6.77 5.24
C ASN A 112 -3.86 -6.47 6.43
N ILE A 113 -4.70 -7.39 6.77
CA ILE A 113 -5.56 -7.27 7.96
C ILE A 113 -4.77 -7.78 9.15
N ARG A 114 -4.43 -6.88 10.07
CA ARG A 114 -3.88 -7.27 11.36
C ARG A 114 -5.05 -7.67 12.27
N ALA A 115 -5.35 -8.94 12.29
CA ALA A 115 -6.26 -9.49 13.28
C ALA A 115 -5.55 -9.55 14.65
N ASP A 116 -5.48 -8.42 15.32
CA ASP A 116 -5.19 -8.41 16.73
C ASP A 116 -6.51 -8.29 17.46
N THR A 117 -7.19 -9.38 17.55
CA THR A 117 -8.12 -9.78 18.62
C THR A 117 -8.92 -10.98 18.15
N LEU A 118 -8.79 -12.06 18.90
CA LEU A 118 -9.70 -13.18 19.05
C LEU A 118 -11.18 -12.78 18.87
N VAL A 119 -11.66 -12.82 17.65
CA VAL A 119 -13.07 -13.10 17.41
C VAL A 119 -13.08 -14.38 16.60
N GLU A 120 -13.37 -15.45 17.30
CA GLU A 120 -13.69 -16.76 16.79
C GLU A 120 -14.87 -16.63 15.79
N ALA A 121 -14.54 -16.18 14.60
CA ALA A 121 -15.41 -16.36 13.45
C ALA A 121 -15.11 -17.76 12.94
N LYS A 122 -16.00 -18.68 13.23
CA LYS A 122 -16.09 -20.02 12.68
C LYS A 122 -16.05 -19.93 11.16
N VAL A 123 -14.85 -19.96 10.62
CA VAL A 123 -14.62 -20.09 9.18
C VAL A 123 -15.02 -21.53 8.83
N PRO A 124 -15.98 -21.76 7.93
CA PRO A 124 -16.12 -23.08 7.36
C PRO A 124 -14.83 -23.39 6.60
N SER A 125 -14.13 -24.40 7.08
CA SER A 125 -12.93 -24.91 6.43
C SER A 125 -13.21 -25.18 4.95
N PRO A 126 -12.40 -24.63 4.01
CA PRO A 126 -12.50 -25.06 2.64
C PRO A 126 -12.19 -26.58 2.58
N PRO A 127 -12.87 -27.34 1.72
CA PRO A 127 -12.60 -28.75 1.59
C PRO A 127 -11.12 -28.94 1.23
N VAL A 128 -10.40 -29.63 2.11
CA VAL A 128 -9.04 -30.09 1.82
C VAL A 128 -9.12 -31.05 0.64
N ASN A 129 -8.71 -30.57 -0.52
CA ASN A 129 -8.36 -31.46 -1.62
C ASN A 129 -7.23 -32.38 -1.13
N PRO A 130 -7.33 -33.69 -1.38
CA PRO A 130 -6.25 -34.59 -1.00
C PRO A 130 -4.98 -34.14 -1.70
N VAL A 131 -3.97 -33.84 -0.91
CA VAL A 131 -2.63 -33.50 -1.38
C VAL A 131 -2.11 -34.75 -2.10
N ILE A 132 -2.03 -34.70 -3.41
CA ILE A 132 -1.26 -35.65 -4.19
C ILE A 132 0.20 -35.45 -3.76
N PRO A 133 0.90 -36.49 -3.28
CA PRO A 133 2.32 -36.33 -2.94
C PRO A 133 3.07 -35.93 -4.20
N VAL A 134 3.52 -34.68 -4.23
CA VAL A 134 4.42 -34.20 -5.28
C VAL A 134 5.74 -34.93 -5.07
N GLN A 135 6.07 -35.80 -5.98
CA GLN A 135 7.41 -36.37 -6.06
C GLN A 135 8.42 -35.23 -6.23
N PRO A 136 9.54 -35.26 -5.52
CA PRO A 136 10.58 -34.24 -5.70
C PRO A 136 11.01 -34.26 -7.18
N PRO A 137 11.20 -33.08 -7.80
CA PRO A 137 11.68 -33.05 -9.17
C PRO A 137 13.03 -33.71 -9.25
N THR A 138 13.10 -34.78 -10.06
CA THR A 138 14.34 -35.45 -10.44
C THR A 138 15.21 -34.38 -11.09
N GLN A 139 16.31 -34.03 -10.47
CA GLN A 139 17.32 -33.15 -11.06
C GLN A 139 17.72 -33.72 -12.42
N PRO A 140 17.71 -32.95 -13.49
CA PRO A 140 18.35 -33.35 -14.72
C PRO A 140 19.87 -33.54 -14.48
N PRO A 141 20.51 -34.55 -15.09
CA PRO A 141 21.92 -34.78 -14.86
C PRO A 141 22.74 -33.56 -15.27
N ALA A 142 23.67 -33.18 -14.38
CA ALA A 142 24.58 -32.07 -14.59
C ALA A 142 25.30 -32.24 -15.93
N GLN A 143 25.16 -31.23 -16.80
CA GLN A 143 26.00 -31.14 -17.98
C GLN A 143 27.45 -30.92 -17.55
N PRO A 144 28.40 -31.63 -18.16
CA PRO A 144 29.81 -31.39 -17.88
C PRO A 144 30.20 -29.94 -18.28
N PRO A 145 31.11 -29.32 -17.55
CA PRO A 145 31.50 -27.94 -17.83
C PRO A 145 32.11 -27.85 -19.24
N SER A 146 31.55 -26.96 -20.03
CA SER A 146 32.09 -26.58 -21.34
C SER A 146 33.52 -26.10 -21.19
N ALA A 147 34.42 -26.65 -21.99
CA ALA A 147 35.81 -26.24 -22.05
C ALA A 147 35.97 -24.73 -22.31
N PRO A 148 36.98 -24.07 -21.72
CA PRO A 148 37.23 -22.66 -21.94
C PRO A 148 37.53 -22.37 -23.43
N PRO A 149 37.09 -21.22 -23.96
CA PRO A 149 37.39 -20.86 -25.33
C PRO A 149 38.91 -20.69 -25.53
N GLN A 150 39.45 -21.33 -26.55
CA GLN A 150 40.81 -21.13 -26.95
C GLN A 150 41.03 -19.70 -27.46
N PRO A 151 42.15 -19.08 -27.14
CA PRO A 151 42.49 -17.78 -27.69
C PRO A 151 42.71 -17.86 -29.19
N PRO A 152 42.33 -16.85 -29.96
CA PRO A 152 42.55 -16.82 -31.40
C PRO A 152 44.05 -16.84 -31.73
N ALA A 153 44.39 -17.70 -32.66
CA ALA A 153 45.74 -17.85 -33.18
C ALA A 153 46.25 -16.53 -33.72
N SER A 154 47.42 -16.12 -33.25
CA SER A 154 48.12 -14.94 -33.74
C SER A 154 48.46 -15.10 -35.22
N THR A 155 47.96 -14.19 -36.02
CA THR A 155 48.35 -14.03 -37.44
C THR A 155 49.77 -13.48 -37.49
N PRO A 156 50.71 -14.08 -38.21
CA PRO A 156 52.05 -13.53 -38.37
C PRO A 156 52.03 -12.26 -39.24
N PRO A 157 52.89 -11.27 -38.97
CA PRO A 157 52.93 -10.07 -39.74
C PRO A 157 53.49 -10.35 -41.13
N SER A 158 52.77 -9.89 -42.15
CA SER A 158 53.26 -9.84 -43.55
C SER A 158 54.44 -8.87 -43.67
N LEU A 159 55.54 -9.34 -44.17
CA LEU A 159 56.68 -8.54 -44.57
C LEU A 159 56.32 -7.69 -45.83
N PRO A 160 56.78 -6.45 -45.90
CA PRO A 160 56.59 -5.63 -47.09
C PRO A 160 57.56 -6.09 -48.21
N PRO A 161 57.16 -6.00 -49.49
CA PRO A 161 58.08 -6.20 -50.62
C PRO A 161 58.95 -4.97 -50.82
N GLU A 162 60.18 -5.19 -51.24
CA GLU A 162 61.13 -4.21 -51.75
C GLU A 162 60.57 -3.49 -52.99
#